data_5b9500c9ae3acb1a07b0830771a0b6e6
#
_entry.id   5b9500c9ae3acb1a07b0830771a0b6e6
#
_cell.length_a   1.000
_cell.length_b   1.000
_cell.length_c   1.000
_cell.angle_alpha   90.00
_cell.angle_beta   90.00
_cell.angle_gamma   90.00
#
_symmetry.space_group_name_H-M   'P 1'
#
loop_
_entity.id
_entity.type
_entity.pdbx_description
1 polymer ?
#
loop_
_entity_poly.entity_id
_entity_poly.type
_entity_poly.pdbx_seq_one_letter_code
_entity_poly.pdbx_strand_id
1 'polypeptide(L)'
;MLFFSMLDAVMKAQALAMGAYSATFWRAAMGAVFASALYLPNRPQLATGRVLRLHITRGVLTAFMMLFLFWSLTQLPLAQAIGLSFVAPIIALYLAAPMLGEEITRGAKLAAVLGFGGVLVIAGEDMFQVRDDSSLLGIAAVLVFAIMYALNIILQRKQAKVARPTEIACYQNVIMTCILALGIPFAVSLPADVIQWTALSAAGVLAVISLILMSI
;
A
#
# COMPACT_ATOMS: atom_id res chain seq x y z
N MET A 1 10.40 2.54 -8.10
CA MET A 1 10.78 1.48 -7.14
C MET A 1 11.53 2.05 -5.93
N LEU A 2 12.60 2.83 -6.11
CA LEU A 2 13.42 3.39 -5.01
C LEU A 2 12.59 4.14 -3.94
N PHE A 3 11.65 4.99 -4.36
CA PHE A 3 10.76 5.73 -3.44
C PHE A 3 9.89 4.80 -2.56
N PHE A 4 9.43 3.66 -3.08
CA PHE A 4 8.67 2.69 -2.30
C PHE A 4 9.53 1.99 -1.26
N SER A 5 10.75 1.59 -1.61
CA SER A 5 11.66 0.95 -0.66
C SER A 5 12.05 1.91 0.49
N MET A 6 12.28 3.19 0.18
CA MET A 6 12.52 4.22 1.20
C MET A 6 11.27 4.41 2.09
N LEU A 7 10.08 4.45 1.48
CA LEU A 7 8.81 4.55 2.20
C LEU A 7 8.64 3.38 3.17
N ASP A 8 8.85 2.15 2.71
CA ASP A 8 8.67 0.94 3.52
C ASP A 8 9.65 0.90 4.69
N ALA A 9 10.91 1.32 4.49
CA ALA A 9 11.91 1.41 5.56
C ALA A 9 11.50 2.43 6.63
N VAL A 10 11.10 3.65 6.22
CA VAL A 10 10.60 4.69 7.13
C VAL A 10 9.37 4.19 7.87
N MET A 11 8.41 3.59 7.17
CA MET A 11 7.17 3.11 7.77
C MET A 11 7.39 1.95 8.74
N LYS A 12 8.37 1.07 8.49
CA LYS A 12 8.76 0.04 9.45
C LYS A 12 9.26 0.66 10.75
N ALA A 13 10.15 1.64 10.68
CA ALA A 13 10.65 2.35 11.86
C ALA A 13 9.52 3.02 12.65
N GLN A 14 8.59 3.70 11.96
CA GLN A 14 7.43 4.34 12.60
C GLN A 14 6.45 3.31 13.18
N ALA A 15 6.19 2.19 12.49
CA ALA A 15 5.31 1.13 12.98
C ALA A 15 5.86 0.47 14.26
N LEU A 16 7.17 0.33 14.38
CA LEU A 16 7.82 -0.17 15.60
C LEU A 16 7.78 0.84 16.74
N ALA A 17 7.88 2.15 16.44
CA ALA A 17 7.93 3.20 17.45
C ALA A 17 6.55 3.56 18.04
N MET A 18 5.50 3.60 17.20
CA MET A 18 4.18 4.09 17.62
C MET A 18 3.02 3.16 17.27
N GLY A 19 3.32 1.96 16.80
CA GLY A 19 2.33 0.98 16.33
C GLY A 19 1.94 1.17 14.86
N ALA A 20 1.66 0.04 14.19
CA ALA A 20 1.34 0.02 12.77
C ALA A 20 0.10 0.85 12.42
N TYR A 21 -0.91 0.86 13.28
CA TYR A 21 -2.15 1.62 13.08
C TYR A 21 -1.90 3.12 13.07
N SER A 22 -1.24 3.63 14.12
CA SER A 22 -0.93 5.06 14.26
C SER A 22 -0.05 5.57 13.12
N ALA A 23 1.01 4.82 12.81
CA ALA A 23 1.91 5.15 11.70
C ALA A 23 1.16 5.23 10.36
N THR A 24 0.26 4.25 10.10
CA THR A 24 -0.56 4.23 8.88
C THR A 24 -1.52 5.39 8.81
N PHE A 25 -2.20 5.69 9.93
CA PHE A 25 -3.15 6.81 10.03
C PHE A 25 -2.46 8.15 9.76
N TRP A 26 -1.39 8.47 10.47
CA TRP A 26 -0.70 9.76 10.33
C TRP A 26 -0.07 9.92 8.96
N ARG A 27 0.53 8.87 8.40
CA ARG A 27 1.01 8.89 7.02
C ARG A 27 -0.12 9.22 6.02
N ALA A 28 -1.29 8.58 6.18
CA ALA A 28 -2.43 8.82 5.30
C ALA A 28 -2.97 10.25 5.47
N ALA A 29 -3.05 10.75 6.69
CA ALA A 29 -3.49 12.12 6.99
C ALA A 29 -2.55 13.17 6.35
N MET A 30 -1.23 13.01 6.50
CA MET A 30 -0.26 13.91 5.84
C MET A 30 -0.34 13.79 4.31
N GLY A 31 -0.50 12.57 3.79
CA GLY A 31 -0.73 12.34 2.37
C GLY A 31 -2.03 12.98 1.87
N ALA A 32 -3.10 12.95 2.65
CA ALA A 32 -4.37 13.59 2.32
C ALA A 32 -4.23 15.12 2.24
N VAL A 33 -3.54 15.75 3.20
CA VAL A 33 -3.28 17.20 3.18
C VAL A 33 -2.50 17.57 1.91
N PHE A 34 -1.40 16.88 1.65
CA PHE A 34 -0.55 17.17 0.49
C PHE A 34 -1.26 16.91 -0.84
N ALA A 35 -1.93 15.78 -0.99
CA ALA A 35 -2.67 15.46 -2.21
C ALA A 35 -3.84 16.41 -2.46
N SER A 36 -4.53 16.84 -1.39
CA SER A 36 -5.60 17.84 -1.49
C SER A 36 -5.06 19.20 -1.89
N ALA A 37 -3.90 19.61 -1.38
CA ALA A 37 -3.23 20.85 -1.78
C ALA A 37 -2.83 20.85 -3.27
N LEU A 38 -2.54 19.69 -3.86
CA LEU A 38 -2.24 19.56 -5.29
C LEU A 38 -3.52 19.52 -6.16
N TYR A 39 -4.60 18.92 -5.65
CA TYR A 39 -5.82 18.65 -6.42
C TYR A 39 -6.81 19.81 -6.39
N LEU A 40 -7.10 20.40 -5.21
CA LEU A 40 -8.16 21.38 -5.03
C LEU A 40 -7.93 22.74 -5.76
N PRO A 41 -6.71 23.30 -5.87
CA PRO A 41 -6.52 24.58 -6.53
C PRO A 41 -6.98 24.62 -8.00
N ASN A 42 -6.98 23.47 -8.65
CA ASN A 42 -7.38 23.35 -10.06
C ASN A 42 -8.92 23.33 -10.26
N ARG A 43 -9.72 23.61 -9.23
CA ARG A 43 -11.19 23.56 -9.22
C ARG A 43 -11.74 22.31 -9.92
N PRO A 44 -11.36 21.11 -9.45
CA PRO A 44 -11.76 19.88 -10.09
C PRO A 44 -13.26 19.64 -9.94
N GLN A 45 -13.85 18.97 -10.91
CA GLN A 45 -15.19 18.39 -10.73
C GLN A 45 -15.07 17.21 -9.78
N LEU A 46 -15.90 17.18 -8.74
CA LEU A 46 -15.90 16.09 -7.78
C LEU A 46 -16.35 14.79 -8.45
N ALA A 47 -15.68 13.71 -8.15
CA ALA A 47 -16.04 12.39 -8.65
C ALA A 47 -17.46 12.01 -8.20
N THR A 48 -18.28 11.50 -9.11
CA THR A 48 -19.66 11.09 -8.85
C THR A 48 -19.95 9.69 -9.38
N GLY A 49 -21.03 9.10 -8.90
CA GLY A 49 -21.56 7.85 -9.43
C GLY A 49 -20.56 6.70 -9.40
N ARG A 50 -20.29 6.11 -10.57
CA ARG A 50 -19.40 4.94 -10.73
C ARG A 50 -17.95 5.24 -10.38
N VAL A 51 -17.46 6.44 -10.70
CA VAL A 51 -16.08 6.84 -10.43
C VAL A 51 -15.87 6.97 -8.91
N LEU A 52 -16.79 7.62 -8.21
CA LEU A 52 -16.73 7.74 -6.75
C LEU A 52 -16.77 6.37 -6.06
N ARG A 53 -17.62 5.44 -6.50
CA ARG A 53 -17.63 4.07 -5.96
C ARG A 53 -16.28 3.39 -6.13
N LEU A 54 -15.62 3.58 -7.27
CA LEU A 54 -14.31 3.01 -7.54
C LEU A 54 -13.24 3.59 -6.59
N HIS A 55 -13.29 4.91 -6.33
CA HIS A 55 -12.41 5.55 -5.36
C HIS A 55 -12.64 5.02 -3.94
N ILE A 56 -13.92 4.91 -3.51
CA ILE A 56 -14.27 4.41 -2.18
C ILE A 56 -13.80 2.96 -2.01
N THR A 57 -14.15 2.07 -2.96
CA THR A 57 -13.77 0.66 -2.89
C THR A 57 -12.25 0.49 -2.79
N ARG A 58 -11.49 1.23 -3.61
CA ARG A 58 -10.04 1.15 -3.57
C ARG A 58 -9.46 1.79 -2.31
N GLY A 59 -10.00 2.93 -1.85
CA GLY A 59 -9.55 3.59 -0.62
C GLY A 59 -9.73 2.70 0.62
N VAL A 60 -10.90 2.05 0.74
CA VAL A 60 -11.19 1.07 1.80
C VAL A 60 -10.23 -0.12 1.72
N LEU A 61 -10.09 -0.72 0.52
CA LEU A 61 -9.17 -1.83 0.31
C LEU A 61 -7.74 -1.45 0.70
N THR A 62 -7.27 -0.26 0.30
CA THR A 62 -5.92 0.22 0.61
C THR A 62 -5.72 0.45 2.10
N ALA A 63 -6.73 0.94 2.83
CA ALA A 63 -6.63 1.15 4.26
C ALA A 63 -6.33 -0.17 5.00
N PHE A 64 -7.11 -1.21 4.75
CA PHE A 64 -6.88 -2.53 5.36
C PHE A 64 -5.59 -3.18 4.86
N MET A 65 -5.33 -3.11 3.57
CA MET A 65 -4.12 -3.64 2.95
C MET A 65 -2.85 -3.07 3.63
N MET A 66 -2.78 -1.75 3.82
CA MET A 66 -1.63 -1.11 4.46
C MET A 66 -1.50 -1.46 5.95
N LEU A 67 -2.62 -1.66 6.65
CA LEU A 67 -2.57 -2.13 8.03
C LEU A 67 -1.94 -3.53 8.13
N PHE A 68 -2.34 -4.47 7.26
CA PHE A 68 -1.74 -5.79 7.24
C PHE A 68 -0.26 -5.76 6.90
N LEU A 69 0.16 -4.95 5.92
CA LEU A 69 1.57 -4.81 5.57
C LEU A 69 2.38 -4.25 6.75
N PHE A 70 1.99 -3.08 7.27
CA PHE A 70 2.79 -2.42 8.30
C PHE A 70 2.76 -3.17 9.64
N TRP A 71 1.67 -3.87 9.94
CA TRP A 71 1.64 -4.76 11.08
C TRP A 71 2.58 -5.96 10.87
N SER A 72 2.59 -6.57 9.70
CA SER A 72 3.52 -7.67 9.39
C SER A 72 4.98 -7.25 9.49
N LEU A 73 5.32 -6.01 9.13
CA LEU A 73 6.67 -5.45 9.27
C LEU A 73 7.12 -5.31 10.73
N THR A 74 6.20 -5.29 11.70
CA THR A 74 6.56 -5.35 13.13
C THR A 74 6.89 -6.77 13.60
N GLN A 75 6.44 -7.79 12.87
CA GLN A 75 6.63 -9.20 13.21
C GLN A 75 7.75 -9.85 12.40
N LEU A 76 8.06 -9.34 11.21
CA LEU A 76 8.97 -9.95 10.26
C LEU A 76 10.12 -9.01 9.88
N PRO A 77 11.29 -9.55 9.51
CA PRO A 77 12.33 -8.79 8.81
C PRO A 77 11.77 -8.15 7.54
N LEU A 78 12.24 -6.93 7.22
CA LEU A 78 11.76 -6.18 6.05
C LEU A 78 11.91 -6.97 4.74
N ALA A 79 13.07 -7.62 4.56
CA ALA A 79 13.36 -8.41 3.37
C ALA A 79 12.38 -9.59 3.21
N GLN A 80 12.03 -10.28 4.30
CA GLN A 80 11.08 -11.39 4.31
C GLN A 80 9.66 -10.92 3.96
N ALA A 81 9.17 -9.85 4.60
CA ALA A 81 7.84 -9.32 4.33
C ALA A 81 7.70 -8.82 2.88
N ILE A 82 8.69 -8.07 2.38
CA ILE A 82 8.71 -7.60 0.99
C ILE A 82 8.82 -8.79 0.04
N GLY A 83 9.68 -9.76 0.35
CA GLY A 83 9.83 -10.97 -0.45
C GLY A 83 8.52 -11.71 -0.64
N LEU A 84 7.82 -12.00 0.44
CA LEU A 84 6.52 -12.66 0.39
C LEU A 84 5.47 -11.83 -0.37
N SER A 85 5.54 -10.50 -0.30
CA SER A 85 4.61 -9.62 -1.01
C SER A 85 4.71 -9.70 -2.53
N PHE A 86 5.83 -10.19 -3.09
CA PHE A 86 5.99 -10.42 -4.54
C PHE A 86 5.09 -11.53 -5.11
N VAL A 87 4.39 -12.27 -4.27
CA VAL A 87 3.28 -13.12 -4.70
C VAL A 87 2.13 -12.30 -5.29
N ALA A 88 1.94 -11.04 -4.84
CA ALA A 88 0.84 -10.18 -5.30
C ALA A 88 0.83 -9.91 -6.82
N PRO A 89 1.94 -9.55 -7.49
CA PRO A 89 1.97 -9.41 -8.94
C PRO A 89 1.58 -10.70 -9.69
N ILE A 90 1.92 -11.86 -9.15
CA ILE A 90 1.54 -13.16 -9.74
C ILE A 90 0.02 -13.35 -9.64
N ILE A 91 -0.54 -13.14 -8.45
CA ILE A 91 -1.99 -13.20 -8.24
C ILE A 91 -2.69 -12.16 -9.13
N ALA A 92 -2.17 -10.93 -9.20
CA ALA A 92 -2.74 -9.87 -10.05
C ALA A 92 -2.75 -10.25 -11.53
N LEU A 93 -1.69 -10.92 -12.03
CA LEU A 93 -1.61 -11.38 -13.40
C LEU A 93 -2.73 -12.37 -13.73
N TYR A 94 -2.97 -13.36 -12.87
CA TYR A 94 -4.04 -14.34 -13.06
C TYR A 94 -5.44 -13.76 -12.86
N LEU A 95 -5.61 -12.79 -11.96
CA LEU A 95 -6.88 -12.11 -11.76
C LEU A 95 -7.19 -11.07 -12.84
N ALA A 96 -6.17 -10.51 -13.50
CA ALA A 96 -6.36 -9.55 -14.59
C ALA A 96 -7.08 -10.16 -15.80
N ALA A 97 -6.82 -11.42 -16.11
CA ALA A 97 -7.46 -12.12 -17.23
C ALA A 97 -9.01 -12.09 -17.14
N PRO A 98 -9.67 -12.60 -16.09
CA PRO A 98 -11.12 -12.58 -16.00
C PRO A 98 -11.71 -11.19 -15.66
N MET A 99 -10.96 -10.32 -14.97
CA MET A 99 -11.47 -9.02 -14.50
C MET A 99 -11.29 -7.87 -15.50
N LEU A 100 -10.30 -7.95 -16.39
CA LEU A 100 -9.98 -6.93 -17.38
C LEU A 100 -10.13 -7.43 -18.82
N GLY A 101 -10.33 -8.75 -19.03
CA GLY A 101 -10.37 -9.36 -20.35
C GLY A 101 -9.00 -9.37 -21.04
N GLU A 102 -7.91 -9.32 -20.28
CA GLU A 102 -6.54 -9.31 -20.80
C GLU A 102 -6.01 -10.75 -20.98
N GLU A 103 -5.35 -11.02 -22.10
CA GLU A 103 -4.65 -12.28 -22.29
C GLU A 103 -3.31 -12.29 -21.57
N ILE A 104 -3.04 -13.37 -20.81
CA ILE A 104 -1.77 -13.53 -20.11
C ILE A 104 -0.71 -14.00 -21.08
N THR A 105 0.19 -13.12 -21.48
CA THR A 105 1.29 -13.46 -22.38
C THR A 105 2.29 -14.42 -21.72
N ARG A 106 2.96 -15.26 -22.54
CA ARG A 106 4.02 -16.16 -22.04
C ARG A 106 5.16 -15.39 -21.36
N GLY A 107 5.52 -14.21 -21.91
CA GLY A 107 6.53 -13.35 -21.33
C GLY A 107 6.16 -12.85 -19.93
N ALA A 108 4.89 -12.46 -19.70
CA ALA A 108 4.43 -12.03 -18.39
C ALA A 108 4.48 -13.15 -17.34
N LYS A 109 4.13 -14.40 -17.74
CA LYS A 109 4.25 -15.58 -16.85
C LYS A 109 5.71 -15.83 -16.49
N LEU A 110 6.61 -15.83 -17.47
CA LEU A 110 8.03 -16.05 -17.26
C LEU A 110 8.65 -14.96 -16.36
N ALA A 111 8.32 -13.69 -16.60
CA ALA A 111 8.78 -12.58 -15.78
C ALA A 111 8.30 -12.69 -14.34
N ALA A 112 7.06 -13.11 -14.12
CA ALA A 112 6.51 -13.33 -12.78
C ALA A 112 7.24 -14.47 -12.04
N VAL A 113 7.49 -15.59 -12.71
CA VAL A 113 8.23 -16.73 -12.14
C VAL A 113 9.68 -16.37 -11.81
N LEU A 114 10.37 -15.67 -12.74
CA LEU A 114 11.76 -15.25 -12.54
C LEU A 114 11.86 -14.21 -11.42
N GLY A 115 10.93 -13.24 -11.36
CA GLY A 115 10.87 -12.25 -10.28
C GLY A 115 10.66 -12.89 -8.91
N PHE A 116 9.72 -13.83 -8.82
CA PHE A 116 9.48 -14.57 -7.58
C PHE A 116 10.68 -15.46 -7.20
N GLY A 117 11.27 -16.17 -8.16
CA GLY A 117 12.48 -16.95 -7.95
C GLY A 117 13.66 -16.10 -7.44
N GLY A 118 13.86 -14.91 -8.01
CA GLY A 118 14.88 -13.96 -7.54
C GLY A 118 14.66 -13.53 -6.09
N VAL A 119 13.41 -13.29 -5.70
CA VAL A 119 13.09 -12.97 -4.31
C VAL A 119 13.35 -14.15 -3.36
N LEU A 120 12.99 -15.37 -3.77
CA LEU A 120 13.29 -16.58 -2.99
C LEU A 120 14.78 -16.78 -2.75
N VAL A 121 15.61 -16.43 -3.74
CA VAL A 121 17.08 -16.50 -3.59
C VAL A 121 17.60 -15.44 -2.61
N ILE A 122 17.09 -14.21 -2.68
CA ILE A 122 17.55 -13.10 -1.82
C ILE A 122 17.07 -13.30 -0.38
N ALA A 123 15.84 -13.77 -0.18
CA ALA A 123 15.24 -13.94 1.14
C ALA A 123 15.38 -15.37 1.71
N GLY A 124 16.04 -16.27 0.99
CA GLY A 124 15.94 -17.72 1.17
C GLY A 124 16.29 -18.25 2.55
N GLU A 125 17.36 -17.78 3.19
CA GLU A 125 17.72 -18.23 4.54
C GLU A 125 16.75 -17.68 5.61
N ASP A 126 16.37 -16.41 5.50
CA ASP A 126 15.50 -15.76 6.49
C ASP A 126 14.02 -16.15 6.32
N MET A 127 13.59 -16.52 5.11
CA MET A 127 12.20 -16.89 4.84
C MET A 127 11.74 -18.18 5.51
N PHE A 128 12.68 -19.13 5.73
CA PHE A 128 12.35 -20.43 6.29
C PHE A 128 12.64 -20.56 7.80
N GLN A 129 13.23 -19.54 8.41
CA GLN A 129 13.41 -19.48 9.85
C GLN A 129 12.16 -18.94 10.55
N VAL A 130 11.10 -19.75 10.57
CA VAL A 130 9.94 -19.49 11.44
C VAL A 130 10.38 -19.85 12.87
N ARG A 131 10.60 -18.83 13.70
CA ARG A 131 11.12 -19.03 15.07
C ARG A 131 10.04 -19.03 16.13
N ASP A 132 8.89 -18.36 15.91
CA ASP A 132 7.82 -18.17 16.89
C ASP A 132 6.45 -18.07 16.25
N ASP A 133 5.37 -18.22 17.03
CA ASP A 133 3.97 -18.04 16.60
C ASP A 133 3.70 -16.63 16.02
N SER A 134 4.42 -15.61 16.51
CA SER A 134 4.35 -14.25 15.97
C SER A 134 4.81 -14.15 14.51
N SER A 135 5.81 -14.94 14.13
CA SER A 135 6.30 -15.02 12.75
C SER A 135 5.25 -15.64 11.81
N LEU A 136 4.51 -16.66 12.26
CA LEU A 136 3.42 -17.27 11.48
C LEU A 136 2.28 -16.28 11.22
N LEU A 137 1.89 -15.53 12.23
CA LEU A 137 0.86 -14.49 12.08
C LEU A 137 1.34 -13.36 11.14
N GLY A 138 2.62 -12.98 11.23
CA GLY A 138 3.23 -12.03 10.32
C GLY A 138 3.19 -12.50 8.86
N ILE A 139 3.54 -13.77 8.59
CA ILE A 139 3.46 -14.39 7.27
C ILE A 139 2.01 -14.40 6.77
N ALA A 140 1.06 -14.81 7.60
CA ALA A 140 -0.36 -14.81 7.24
C ALA A 140 -0.85 -13.40 6.86
N ALA A 141 -0.43 -12.38 7.60
CA ALA A 141 -0.77 -10.98 7.30
C ALA A 141 -0.18 -10.51 5.96
N VAL A 142 1.07 -10.87 5.63
CA VAL A 142 1.66 -10.56 4.31
C VAL A 142 0.91 -11.26 3.19
N LEU A 143 0.47 -12.50 3.37
CA LEU A 143 -0.31 -13.21 2.35
C LEU A 143 -1.68 -12.57 2.13
N VAL A 144 -2.37 -12.16 3.21
CA VAL A 144 -3.61 -11.38 3.10
C VAL A 144 -3.36 -10.05 2.39
N PHE A 145 -2.30 -9.33 2.78
CA PHE A 145 -1.85 -8.13 2.08
C PHE A 145 -1.63 -8.40 0.58
N ALA A 146 -0.92 -9.47 0.22
CA ALA A 146 -0.61 -9.79 -1.18
C ALA A 146 -1.87 -10.01 -2.02
N ILE A 147 -2.89 -10.68 -1.49
CA ILE A 147 -4.18 -10.87 -2.15
C ILE A 147 -4.89 -9.52 -2.34
N MET A 148 -4.94 -8.69 -1.28
CA MET A 148 -5.55 -7.36 -1.34
C MET A 148 -4.78 -6.44 -2.29
N TYR A 149 -3.46 -6.55 -2.33
CA TYR A 149 -2.61 -5.77 -3.24
C TYR A 149 -2.82 -6.16 -4.70
N ALA A 150 -2.99 -7.45 -4.98
CA ALA A 150 -3.37 -7.92 -6.32
C ALA A 150 -4.69 -7.29 -6.80
N LEU A 151 -5.71 -7.27 -5.95
CA LEU A 151 -6.98 -6.58 -6.25
C LEU A 151 -6.79 -5.07 -6.41
N ASN A 152 -5.95 -4.45 -5.56
CA ASN A 152 -5.64 -3.03 -5.65
C ASN A 152 -4.98 -2.64 -6.98
N ILE A 153 -4.06 -3.48 -7.50
CA ILE A 153 -3.45 -3.27 -8.83
C ILE A 153 -4.52 -3.22 -9.93
N ILE A 154 -5.50 -4.13 -9.89
CA ILE A 154 -6.59 -4.17 -10.88
C ILE A 154 -7.49 -2.93 -10.76
N LEU A 155 -7.85 -2.55 -9.54
CA LEU A 155 -8.65 -1.34 -9.29
C LEU A 155 -7.90 -0.08 -9.74
N GLN A 156 -6.59 -0.02 -9.51
CA GLN A 156 -5.73 1.08 -9.95
C GLN A 156 -5.72 1.22 -11.47
N ARG A 157 -5.59 0.11 -12.21
CA ARG A 157 -5.69 0.11 -13.67
C ARG A 157 -7.07 0.60 -14.16
N LYS A 158 -8.15 0.22 -13.47
CA LYS A 158 -9.51 0.73 -13.78
C LYS A 158 -9.63 2.22 -13.50
N GLN A 159 -9.06 2.71 -12.40
CA GLN A 159 -9.07 4.14 -12.05
C GLN A 159 -8.26 4.99 -13.03
N ALA A 160 -7.07 4.53 -13.44
CA ALA A 160 -6.21 5.26 -14.37
C ALA A 160 -6.88 5.53 -15.74
N LYS A 161 -7.90 4.73 -16.10
CA LYS A 161 -8.68 4.94 -17.33
C LYS A 161 -9.76 6.02 -17.21
N VAL A 162 -10.15 6.43 -15.99
CA VAL A 162 -11.34 7.27 -15.75
C VAL A 162 -11.09 8.48 -14.84
N ALA A 163 -9.92 8.57 -14.21
CA ALA A 163 -9.58 9.62 -13.27
C ALA A 163 -8.14 10.12 -13.46
N ARG A 164 -7.89 11.37 -13.11
CA ARG A 164 -6.54 11.98 -13.17
C ARG A 164 -5.67 11.46 -12.02
N PRO A 165 -4.34 11.36 -12.21
CA PRO A 165 -3.42 10.88 -11.17
C PRO A 165 -3.54 11.64 -9.82
N THR A 166 -3.68 12.96 -9.86
CA THR A 166 -3.86 13.80 -8.67
C THR A 166 -5.18 13.55 -7.96
N GLU A 167 -6.26 13.29 -8.71
CA GLU A 167 -7.57 12.89 -8.20
C GLU A 167 -7.47 11.56 -7.47
N ILE A 168 -6.87 10.56 -8.11
CA ILE A 168 -6.64 9.23 -7.52
C ILE A 168 -5.88 9.34 -6.19
N ALA A 169 -4.82 10.13 -6.16
CA ALA A 169 -4.01 10.34 -4.96
C ALA A 169 -4.79 11.04 -3.84
N CYS A 170 -5.58 12.06 -4.17
CA CYS A 170 -6.39 12.80 -3.20
C CYS A 170 -7.46 11.89 -2.58
N TYR A 171 -8.33 11.29 -3.41
CA TYR A 171 -9.41 10.43 -2.92
C TYR A 171 -8.88 9.24 -2.13
N GLN A 172 -7.81 8.59 -2.57
CA GLN A 172 -7.24 7.45 -1.86
C GLN A 172 -6.77 7.82 -0.45
N ASN A 173 -5.99 8.90 -0.30
CA ASN A 173 -5.48 9.30 1.01
C ASN A 173 -6.59 9.84 1.92
N VAL A 174 -7.54 10.62 1.39
CA VAL A 174 -8.69 11.14 2.15
C VAL A 174 -9.56 9.98 2.66
N ILE A 175 -9.97 9.06 1.78
CA ILE A 175 -10.82 7.93 2.16
C ILE A 175 -10.10 7.04 3.18
N MET A 176 -8.81 6.75 2.95
CA MET A 176 -7.98 5.99 3.87
C MET A 176 -7.92 6.66 5.24
N THR A 177 -7.70 7.97 5.30
CA THR A 177 -7.69 8.73 6.55
C THR A 177 -9.05 8.67 7.25
N CYS A 178 -10.16 8.86 6.51
CA CYS A 178 -11.51 8.77 7.08
C CYS A 178 -11.81 7.38 7.66
N ILE A 179 -11.45 6.31 6.96
CA ILE A 179 -11.64 4.93 7.46
C ILE A 179 -10.83 4.68 8.73
N LEU A 180 -9.55 5.06 8.71
CA LEU A 180 -8.68 4.88 9.86
C LEU A 180 -9.04 5.84 11.02
N ALA A 181 -9.67 6.97 10.74
CA ALA A 181 -10.16 7.87 11.78
C ALA A 181 -11.23 7.24 12.69
N LEU A 182 -11.97 6.26 12.22
CA LEU A 182 -12.96 5.54 13.02
C LEU A 182 -12.35 4.78 14.20
N GLY A 183 -11.08 4.41 14.12
CA GLY A 183 -10.35 3.74 15.20
C GLY A 183 -9.51 4.66 16.08
N ILE A 184 -9.54 5.98 15.88
CA ILE A 184 -8.76 6.95 16.68
C ILE A 184 -8.94 6.75 18.19
N PRO A 185 -10.18 6.58 18.73
CA PRO A 185 -10.37 6.46 20.17
C PRO A 185 -9.69 5.24 20.80
N PHE A 186 -9.37 4.24 20.00
CA PHE A 186 -8.93 2.93 20.49
C PHE A 186 -7.46 2.61 20.19
N ALA A 187 -6.87 3.21 19.18
CA ALA A 187 -5.61 2.70 18.64
C ALA A 187 -4.62 3.76 18.15
N VAL A 188 -4.94 5.06 18.20
CA VAL A 188 -4.04 6.10 17.68
C VAL A 188 -3.27 6.77 18.80
N SER A 189 -1.94 6.68 18.71
CA SER A 189 -1.00 7.48 19.50
C SER A 189 -0.53 8.71 18.70
N LEU A 190 -0.26 9.81 19.40
CA LEU A 190 0.35 10.98 18.79
C LEU A 190 1.84 10.75 18.58
N PRO A 191 2.42 11.27 17.48
CA PRO A 191 3.87 11.30 17.32
C PRO A 191 4.53 12.05 18.47
N ALA A 192 5.59 11.46 19.07
CA ALA A 192 6.19 11.96 20.31
C ALA A 192 7.07 13.20 20.06
N ASP A 193 7.71 13.27 18.89
CA ASP A 193 8.74 14.28 18.58
C ASP A 193 8.65 14.77 17.13
N VAL A 194 9.36 15.88 16.89
CA VAL A 194 9.45 16.54 15.58
C VAL A 194 10.01 15.59 14.53
N ILE A 195 10.89 14.65 14.92
CA ILE A 195 11.50 13.68 14.00
C ILE A 195 10.43 12.72 13.47
N GLN A 196 9.52 12.24 14.32
CA GLN A 196 8.41 11.38 13.89
C GLN A 196 7.44 12.13 12.97
N TRP A 197 7.11 13.38 13.29
CA TRP A 197 6.28 14.23 12.45
C TRP A 197 6.90 14.46 11.06
N THR A 198 8.19 14.75 10.99
CA THR A 198 8.90 14.95 9.72
C THR A 198 8.98 13.66 8.92
N ALA A 199 9.25 12.53 9.56
CA ALA A 199 9.30 11.21 8.91
C ALA A 199 7.94 10.80 8.33
N LEU A 200 6.85 10.98 9.07
CA LEU A 200 5.48 10.67 8.62
C LEU A 200 5.03 11.61 7.50
N SER A 201 5.40 12.90 7.59
CA SER A 201 5.12 13.87 6.53
C SER A 201 5.87 13.52 5.25
N ALA A 202 7.16 13.21 5.35
CA ALA A 202 7.96 12.75 4.22
C ALA A 202 7.40 11.45 3.61
N ALA A 203 7.00 10.49 4.44
CA ALA A 203 6.37 9.26 3.99
C ALA A 203 5.03 9.52 3.28
N GLY A 204 4.21 10.45 3.77
CA GLY A 204 2.98 10.88 3.13
C GLY A 204 3.21 11.50 1.76
N VAL A 205 4.18 12.41 1.65
CA VAL A 205 4.58 13.05 0.39
C VAL A 205 5.12 12.02 -0.61
N LEU A 206 6.04 11.16 -0.18
CA LEU A 206 6.60 10.09 -1.01
C LEU A 206 5.51 9.14 -1.53
N ALA A 207 4.53 8.78 -0.68
CA ALA A 207 3.40 7.95 -1.08
C ALA A 207 2.56 8.61 -2.18
N VAL A 208 2.26 9.92 -2.06
CA VAL A 208 1.49 10.68 -3.05
C VAL A 208 2.26 10.77 -4.37
N ILE A 209 3.55 11.13 -4.32
CA ILE A 209 4.40 11.22 -5.52
C ILE A 209 4.47 9.86 -6.22
N SER A 210 4.72 8.78 -5.47
CA SER A 210 4.78 7.43 -6.00
C SER A 210 3.46 7.01 -6.67
N LEU A 211 2.33 7.36 -6.05
CA LEU A 211 1.01 7.04 -6.59
C LEU A 211 0.70 7.81 -7.87
N ILE A 212 1.07 9.10 -7.94
CA ILE A 212 0.92 9.91 -9.14
C ILE A 212 1.76 9.32 -10.28
N LEU A 213 3.04 8.99 -10.01
CA LEU A 213 3.94 8.40 -11.02
C LEU A 213 3.47 7.04 -11.52
N MET A 214 2.82 6.23 -10.66
CA MET A 214 2.25 4.93 -11.09
C MET A 214 0.93 5.05 -11.86
N SER A 215 0.29 6.21 -11.83
CA SER A 215 -1.01 6.46 -12.46
C SER A 215 -0.88 7.15 -13.82
N ILE A 216 0.34 7.52 -14.22
CA ILE A 216 0.70 8.05 -15.53
C ILE A 216 0.98 6.90 -16.50
#